data_e8dfe049b1438f717f33db512387ea2e
#
_entry.id   e8dfe049b1438f717f33db512387ea2e
#
_cell.length_a   1.000
_cell.length_b   1.000
_cell.length_c   1.000
_cell.angle_alpha   90.00
_cell.angle_beta   90.00
_cell.angle_gamma   90.00
#
_symmetry.space_group_name_H-M   'P 1'
#
loop_
_entity.id
_entity.type
_entity.pdbx_description
1 polymer ?
#
loop_
_entity_poly.entity_id
_entity_poly.type
_entity_poly.pdbx_seq_one_letter_code
_entity_poly.pdbx_strand_id
1 'polypeptide(L)'
;MKKRKMMALLTAAAVMCSLAVPALAAEGDLIPITFCRTADPLVEANVFANMEGATYEKNIWTDLIAEKLGYEVSYLWVASSSEIATQKFNAAVASGTIPDVVCVNKQDLKQLVDGDLVVDMAPYFEEYASDYLKSLIEAAGEACINACTYNGVQYGIPYVDRLLIFRELICSMIPEN
;
A
#
# COMPACT_ATOMS: atom_id res chain seq x y z
N MET A 1 -3.58 39.82 -56.00
CA MET A 1 -3.08 40.09 -54.66
C MET A 1 -4.07 39.64 -53.61
N LYS A 2 -4.44 38.35 -53.52
CA LYS A 2 -5.40 37.84 -52.52
C LYS A 2 -5.08 36.44 -51.95
N LYS A 3 -3.81 35.99 -52.01
CA LYS A 3 -3.39 34.63 -51.55
C LYS A 3 -2.28 34.62 -50.49
N ARG A 4 -1.98 35.75 -49.84
CA ARG A 4 -0.87 35.81 -48.85
C ARG A 4 -1.27 36.16 -47.39
N LYS A 5 -2.59 36.19 -47.06
CA LYS A 5 -3.05 36.54 -45.72
C LYS A 5 -3.76 35.39 -44.96
N MET A 6 -3.67 34.15 -45.45
CA MET A 6 -4.37 33.01 -44.85
C MET A 6 -3.43 31.92 -44.29
N MET A 7 -2.14 32.24 -44.16
CA MET A 7 -1.12 31.29 -43.68
C MET A 7 -0.41 31.71 -42.38
N ALA A 8 -0.97 32.72 -41.69
CA ALA A 8 -0.38 33.23 -40.44
C ALA A 8 -1.28 32.99 -39.19
N LEU A 9 -2.34 32.20 -39.30
CA LEU A 9 -3.26 31.93 -38.17
C LEU A 9 -3.28 30.47 -37.75
N LEU A 10 -2.39 29.62 -38.24
CA LEU A 10 -2.35 28.17 -37.92
C LEU A 10 -1.11 27.77 -37.10
N THR A 11 -0.28 28.70 -36.64
CA THR A 11 0.92 28.38 -35.85
C THR A 11 0.87 28.85 -34.39
N ALA A 12 -0.28 29.36 -33.91
CA ALA A 12 -0.43 29.81 -32.52
C ALA A 12 -1.28 28.87 -31.63
N ALA A 13 -1.72 27.71 -32.15
CA ALA A 13 -2.56 26.76 -31.39
C ALA A 13 -1.82 25.49 -30.94
N ALA A 14 -0.50 25.42 -31.09
CA ALA A 14 0.26 24.18 -30.82
C ALA A 14 1.21 24.25 -29.62
N VAL A 15 1.13 25.25 -28.74
CA VAL A 15 2.07 25.41 -27.61
C VAL A 15 1.37 25.47 -26.26
N MET A 16 0.07 25.14 -26.12
CA MET A 16 -0.61 25.05 -24.82
C MET A 16 -1.13 23.66 -24.51
N CYS A 17 -0.42 22.61 -24.91
CA CYS A 17 -0.73 21.21 -24.54
C CYS A 17 0.44 20.51 -23.85
N SER A 18 1.06 21.18 -22.86
CA SER A 18 2.08 20.48 -22.06
C SER A 18 2.15 21.07 -20.68
N LEU A 19 1.18 20.75 -19.84
CA LEU A 19 1.25 20.65 -18.36
C LEU A 19 -0.14 20.26 -17.82
N ALA A 20 -0.84 19.38 -18.51
CA ALA A 20 -1.86 18.59 -17.86
C ALA A 20 -1.15 17.35 -17.30
N VAL A 21 -0.69 17.43 -16.06
CA VAL A 21 -0.58 16.23 -15.24
C VAL A 21 -1.96 15.59 -15.30
N PRO A 22 -2.13 14.37 -15.84
CA PRO A 22 -3.40 13.72 -15.71
C PRO A 22 -3.64 13.53 -14.21
N ALA A 23 -4.54 14.32 -13.62
CA ALA A 23 -5.27 13.86 -12.48
C ALA A 23 -6.00 12.62 -12.99
N LEU A 24 -5.47 11.44 -12.75
CA LEU A 24 -6.20 10.18 -12.89
C LEU A 24 -7.30 10.17 -11.81
N ALA A 25 -8.34 10.96 -12.03
CA ALA A 25 -9.63 10.62 -11.51
C ALA A 25 -10.14 9.56 -12.48
N ALA A 26 -9.87 8.31 -12.17
CA ALA A 26 -10.47 7.21 -12.90
C ALA A 26 -11.96 7.20 -12.56
N GLU A 27 -12.81 7.61 -13.50
CA GLU A 27 -14.16 7.10 -13.62
C GLU A 27 -14.03 5.64 -14.12
N GLY A 28 -13.43 4.79 -13.30
CA GLY A 28 -13.30 3.36 -13.49
C GLY A 28 -13.64 2.68 -12.17
N ASP A 29 -14.03 1.42 -12.22
CA ASP A 29 -14.24 0.62 -11.02
C ASP A 29 -12.96 0.65 -10.16
N LEU A 30 -13.10 0.92 -8.85
CA LEU A 30 -11.99 0.92 -7.92
C LEU A 30 -11.39 -0.49 -7.85
N ILE A 31 -10.07 -0.55 -7.73
CA ILE A 31 -9.36 -1.83 -7.57
C ILE A 31 -9.47 -2.24 -6.10
N PRO A 32 -10.10 -3.40 -5.79
CA PRO A 32 -10.19 -3.84 -4.40
C PRO A 32 -8.80 -4.20 -3.86
N ILE A 33 -8.51 -3.75 -2.63
CA ILE A 33 -7.31 -4.13 -1.89
C ILE A 33 -7.69 -4.49 -0.46
N THR A 34 -7.22 -5.65 -0.02
CA THR A 34 -7.57 -6.21 1.28
C THR A 34 -6.43 -6.11 2.28
N PHE A 35 -6.78 -5.78 3.51
CA PHE A 35 -5.88 -5.70 4.64
C PHE A 35 -6.35 -6.60 5.78
N CYS A 36 -5.56 -6.69 6.84
CA CYS A 36 -6.00 -7.15 8.15
C CYS A 36 -5.38 -6.30 9.24
N ARG A 37 -6.06 -6.21 10.40
CA ARG A 37 -5.52 -5.48 11.53
C ARG A 37 -6.15 -5.92 12.86
N THR A 38 -5.52 -5.50 13.94
CA THR A 38 -6.15 -5.47 15.27
C THR A 38 -6.88 -4.14 15.44
N ALA A 39 -8.06 -4.17 16.06
CA ALA A 39 -8.80 -2.98 16.44
C ALA A 39 -7.98 -2.13 17.41
N ASP A 40 -8.05 -0.82 17.23
CA ASP A 40 -7.42 0.15 18.12
C ASP A 40 -8.51 0.88 18.92
N PRO A 41 -8.64 0.58 20.23
CA PRO A 41 -9.66 1.21 21.05
C PRO A 41 -9.56 2.75 21.12
N LEU A 42 -8.36 3.31 20.95
CA LEU A 42 -8.18 4.75 20.93
C LEU A 42 -8.70 5.36 19.62
N VAL A 43 -8.50 4.68 18.50
CA VAL A 43 -9.07 5.10 17.21
C VAL A 43 -10.60 5.00 17.25
N GLU A 44 -11.14 3.91 17.78
CA GLU A 44 -12.58 3.72 17.91
C GLU A 44 -13.21 4.79 18.82
N ALA A 45 -12.62 5.03 19.99
CA ALA A 45 -13.14 5.99 20.96
C ALA A 45 -12.95 7.46 20.57
N ASN A 46 -11.85 7.81 19.92
CA ASN A 46 -11.50 9.21 19.66
C ASN A 46 -11.71 9.65 18.21
N VAL A 47 -11.74 8.72 17.27
CA VAL A 47 -11.95 9.03 15.85
C VAL A 47 -13.35 8.62 15.43
N PHE A 48 -13.66 7.34 15.47
CA PHE A 48 -14.95 6.85 14.96
C PHE A 48 -16.15 7.34 15.78
N ALA A 49 -16.01 7.43 17.10
CA ALA A 49 -17.07 7.96 17.95
C ALA A 49 -17.39 9.45 17.69
N ASN A 50 -16.45 10.21 17.11
CA ASN A 50 -16.60 11.63 16.83
C ASN A 50 -16.81 11.95 15.33
N MET A 51 -16.84 10.94 14.47
CA MET A 51 -17.06 11.09 13.02
C MET A 51 -18.20 10.19 12.60
N GLU A 52 -19.34 10.78 12.29
CA GLU A 52 -20.55 10.03 11.91
C GLU A 52 -20.29 9.09 10.72
N GLY A 53 -20.58 7.81 10.91
CA GLY A 53 -20.43 6.77 9.89
C GLY A 53 -18.99 6.35 9.61
N ALA A 54 -17.99 6.84 10.36
CA ALA A 54 -16.61 6.42 10.18
C ALA A 54 -16.38 4.99 10.69
N THR A 55 -15.65 4.21 9.91
CA THR A 55 -15.20 2.84 10.22
C THR A 55 -13.76 2.66 9.74
N TYR A 56 -13.17 1.48 9.98
CA TYR A 56 -11.87 1.15 9.41
C TYR A 56 -11.88 1.17 7.87
N GLU A 57 -12.99 0.79 7.24
CA GLU A 57 -13.14 0.72 5.78
C GLU A 57 -13.65 2.04 5.17
N LYS A 58 -14.27 2.90 6.00
CA LYS A 58 -14.83 4.17 5.55
C LYS A 58 -14.38 5.30 6.44
N ASN A 59 -13.42 6.06 6.00
CA ASN A 59 -12.87 7.22 6.69
C ASN A 59 -12.11 8.11 5.70
N ILE A 60 -11.66 9.28 6.15
CA ILE A 60 -10.96 10.25 5.30
C ILE A 60 -9.73 9.68 4.59
N TRP A 61 -9.06 8.68 5.18
CA TRP A 61 -7.87 8.06 4.57
C TRP A 61 -8.26 7.06 3.48
N THR A 62 -9.27 6.23 3.70
CA THR A 62 -9.76 5.30 2.68
C THR A 62 -10.39 6.05 1.50
N ASP A 63 -11.12 7.14 1.76
CA ASP A 63 -11.66 8.01 0.73
C ASP A 63 -10.53 8.67 -0.09
N LEU A 64 -9.45 9.12 0.58
CA LEU A 64 -8.28 9.69 -0.09
C LEU A 64 -7.54 8.66 -0.93
N ILE A 65 -7.40 7.42 -0.44
CA ILE A 65 -6.80 6.31 -1.20
C ILE A 65 -7.64 6.02 -2.45
N ALA A 66 -8.95 5.96 -2.31
CA ALA A 66 -9.86 5.77 -3.44
C ALA A 66 -9.72 6.91 -4.47
N GLU A 67 -9.76 8.17 -4.01
CA GLU A 67 -9.68 9.35 -4.88
C GLU A 67 -8.32 9.48 -5.58
N LYS A 68 -7.22 9.25 -4.86
CA LYS A 68 -5.86 9.52 -5.37
C LYS A 68 -5.21 8.33 -6.04
N LEU A 69 -5.53 7.11 -5.60
CA LEU A 69 -4.84 5.91 -6.02
C LEU A 69 -5.77 4.92 -6.75
N GLY A 70 -7.09 5.12 -6.70
CA GLY A 70 -8.05 4.25 -7.36
C GLY A 70 -8.26 2.90 -6.67
N TYR A 71 -7.95 2.78 -5.37
CA TYR A 71 -8.15 1.55 -4.62
C TYR A 71 -9.32 1.62 -3.65
N GLU A 72 -10.11 0.54 -3.57
CA GLU A 72 -11.13 0.33 -2.55
C GLU A 72 -10.56 -0.51 -1.41
N VAL A 73 -10.36 0.12 -0.25
CA VAL A 73 -9.78 -0.53 0.93
C VAL A 73 -10.85 -1.34 1.67
N SER A 74 -10.56 -2.62 1.93
CA SER A 74 -11.36 -3.48 2.78
C SER A 74 -10.49 -4.29 3.74
N TYR A 75 -11.11 -4.92 4.73
CA TYR A 75 -10.39 -5.74 5.71
C TYR A 75 -10.90 -7.18 5.70
N LEU A 76 -10.03 -8.13 5.44
CA LEU A 76 -10.35 -9.55 5.58
C LEU A 76 -10.78 -9.87 7.02
N TRP A 77 -10.17 -9.19 7.99
CA TRP A 77 -10.64 -9.11 9.37
C TRP A 77 -10.10 -7.88 10.11
N VAL A 78 -10.91 -7.39 11.06
CA VAL A 78 -10.46 -6.53 12.16
C VAL A 78 -10.61 -7.36 13.44
N ALA A 79 -9.51 -7.70 14.11
CA ALA A 79 -9.50 -8.54 15.30
C ALA A 79 -9.60 -7.67 16.56
N SER A 80 -10.38 -8.10 17.56
CA SER A 80 -10.57 -7.35 18.80
C SER A 80 -9.39 -7.44 19.77
N SER A 81 -8.46 -8.38 19.55
CA SER A 81 -7.23 -8.52 20.35
C SER A 81 -6.09 -9.13 19.50
N SER A 82 -4.87 -9.03 20.02
CA SER A 82 -3.69 -9.65 19.38
C SER A 82 -3.78 -11.18 19.33
N GLU A 83 -4.38 -11.81 20.34
CA GLU A 83 -4.58 -13.27 20.36
C GLU A 83 -5.54 -13.71 19.26
N ILE A 84 -6.64 -12.98 19.08
CA ILE A 84 -7.59 -13.25 18.00
C ILE A 84 -6.96 -12.96 16.63
N ALA A 85 -6.16 -11.90 16.53
CA ALA A 85 -5.42 -11.60 15.29
C ALA A 85 -4.49 -12.75 14.92
N THR A 86 -3.71 -13.28 15.88
CA THR A 86 -2.82 -14.43 15.68
C THR A 86 -3.59 -15.68 15.23
N GLN A 87 -4.73 -15.96 15.87
CA GLN A 87 -5.56 -17.11 15.46
C GLN A 87 -6.09 -16.98 14.04
N LYS A 88 -6.58 -15.79 13.68
CA LYS A 88 -7.05 -15.50 12.31
C LYS A 88 -5.92 -15.58 11.30
N PHE A 89 -4.75 -15.04 11.61
CA PHE A 89 -3.57 -15.12 10.76
C PHE A 89 -3.15 -16.57 10.52
N ASN A 90 -3.02 -17.39 11.57
CA ASN A 90 -2.67 -18.80 11.41
C ASN A 90 -3.70 -19.57 10.59
N ALA A 91 -4.99 -19.28 10.76
CA ALA A 91 -6.05 -19.88 9.94
C ALA A 91 -5.96 -19.44 8.46
N ALA A 92 -5.64 -18.19 8.21
CA ALA A 92 -5.46 -17.63 6.88
C ALA A 92 -4.26 -18.28 6.17
N VAL A 93 -3.13 -18.42 6.85
CA VAL A 93 -1.94 -19.12 6.33
C VAL A 93 -2.27 -20.59 6.02
N ALA A 94 -2.95 -21.28 6.94
CA ALA A 94 -3.32 -22.69 6.75
C ALA A 94 -4.30 -22.92 5.59
N SER A 95 -5.15 -21.95 5.28
CA SER A 95 -6.10 -22.01 4.17
C SER A 95 -5.54 -21.44 2.85
N GLY A 96 -4.38 -20.78 2.86
CA GLY A 96 -3.86 -20.04 1.73
C GLY A 96 -4.67 -18.78 1.38
N THR A 97 -5.58 -18.34 2.26
CA THR A 97 -6.42 -17.15 2.04
C THR A 97 -5.92 -16.01 2.92
N ILE A 98 -4.92 -15.29 2.45
CA ILE A 98 -4.34 -14.14 3.14
C ILE A 98 -4.83 -12.83 2.50
N PRO A 99 -4.79 -11.68 3.22
CA PRO A 99 -5.07 -10.38 2.60
C PRO A 99 -3.93 -9.95 1.68
N ASP A 100 -4.21 -9.02 0.76
CA ASP A 100 -3.20 -8.48 -0.16
C ASP A 100 -2.06 -7.77 0.57
N VAL A 101 -2.38 -7.15 1.70
CA VAL A 101 -1.39 -6.45 2.54
C VAL A 101 -1.51 -6.91 3.99
N VAL A 102 -0.42 -7.38 4.56
CA VAL A 102 -0.36 -7.83 5.96
C VAL A 102 0.87 -7.26 6.66
N CYS A 103 0.66 -6.80 7.90
CA CYS A 103 1.75 -6.39 8.77
C CYS A 103 2.10 -7.56 9.70
N VAL A 104 3.31 -8.08 9.58
CA VAL A 104 3.74 -9.28 10.32
C VAL A 104 5.12 -9.08 10.96
N ASN A 105 5.43 -9.90 11.94
CA ASN A 105 6.76 -10.01 12.48
C ASN A 105 7.60 -11.03 11.67
N LYS A 106 8.89 -11.13 11.98
CA LYS A 106 9.83 -12.01 11.26
C LYS A 106 9.42 -13.51 11.31
N GLN A 107 8.81 -13.96 12.40
CA GLN A 107 8.37 -15.35 12.52
C GLN A 107 7.16 -15.62 11.61
N ASP A 108 6.21 -14.71 11.60
CA ASP A 108 5.02 -14.79 10.75
C ASP A 108 5.40 -14.65 9.27
N LEU A 109 6.36 -13.76 8.93
CA LEU A 109 6.91 -13.68 7.58
C LEU A 109 7.47 -15.03 7.14
N LYS A 110 8.24 -15.70 8.03
CA LYS A 110 8.77 -17.02 7.70
C LYS A 110 7.67 -18.02 7.37
N GLN A 111 6.54 -17.99 8.07
CA GLN A 111 5.39 -18.86 7.76
C GLN A 111 4.82 -18.56 6.38
N LEU A 112 4.73 -17.29 6.00
CA LEU A 112 4.26 -16.89 4.67
C LEU A 112 5.22 -17.32 3.56
N VAL A 113 6.54 -17.21 3.78
CA VAL A 113 7.57 -17.68 2.84
C VAL A 113 7.53 -19.19 2.70
N ASP A 114 7.47 -19.94 3.82
CA ASP A 114 7.40 -21.40 3.81
C ASP A 114 6.12 -21.91 3.13
N GLY A 115 5.05 -21.11 3.16
CA GLY A 115 3.78 -21.42 2.51
C GLY A 115 3.67 -20.94 1.06
N ASP A 116 4.71 -20.31 0.51
CA ASP A 116 4.72 -19.71 -0.84
C ASP A 116 3.58 -18.69 -1.05
N LEU A 117 3.30 -17.89 0.02
CA LEU A 117 2.21 -16.93 0.08
C LEU A 117 2.67 -15.48 -0.12
N VAL A 118 3.94 -15.24 -0.37
CA VAL A 118 4.55 -13.92 -0.58
C VAL A 118 5.52 -13.96 -1.76
N VAL A 119 5.73 -12.80 -2.37
CA VAL A 119 6.58 -12.67 -3.56
C VAL A 119 7.87 -11.92 -3.24
N ASP A 120 8.85 -11.98 -4.14
CA ASP A 120 10.04 -11.13 -4.09
C ASP A 120 9.64 -9.67 -4.27
N MET A 121 9.86 -8.88 -3.21
CA MET A 121 9.52 -7.46 -3.19
C MET A 121 10.66 -6.55 -3.68
N ALA A 122 11.89 -7.07 -3.85
CA ALA A 122 13.03 -6.24 -4.21
C ALA A 122 12.84 -5.49 -5.55
N PRO A 123 12.37 -6.11 -6.64
CA PRO A 123 12.13 -5.41 -7.90
C PRO A 123 11.10 -4.29 -7.77
N TYR A 124 10.01 -4.54 -7.05
CA TYR A 124 8.95 -3.55 -6.84
C TYR A 124 9.42 -2.41 -5.94
N PHE A 125 10.19 -2.71 -4.90
CA PHE A 125 10.78 -1.70 -4.03
C PHE A 125 11.71 -0.76 -4.82
N GLU A 126 12.57 -1.31 -5.68
CA GLU A 126 13.47 -0.51 -6.49
C GLU A 126 12.73 0.38 -7.48
N GLU A 127 11.67 -0.10 -8.08
CA GLU A 127 10.91 0.62 -9.11
C GLU A 127 9.96 1.67 -8.51
N TYR A 128 9.25 1.34 -7.42
CA TYR A 128 8.12 2.15 -6.93
C TYR A 128 8.38 2.88 -5.61
N ALA A 129 9.41 2.50 -4.84
CA ALA A 129 9.68 3.18 -3.58
C ALA A 129 10.13 4.63 -3.81
N SER A 130 9.52 5.56 -3.08
CA SER A 130 9.92 6.95 -3.11
C SER A 130 11.34 7.15 -2.56
N ASP A 131 12.04 8.20 -3.01
CA ASP A 131 13.37 8.57 -2.48
C ASP A 131 13.35 8.76 -0.96
N TYR A 132 12.23 9.26 -0.43
CA TYR A 132 12.05 9.42 1.01
C TYR A 132 12.03 8.07 1.72
N LEU A 133 11.28 7.08 1.22
CA LEU A 133 11.25 5.74 1.81
C LEU A 133 12.62 5.05 1.71
N LYS A 134 13.29 5.15 0.56
CA LYS A 134 14.66 4.63 0.37
C LYS A 134 15.63 5.24 1.38
N SER A 135 15.58 6.56 1.57
CA SER A 135 16.43 7.25 2.53
C SER A 135 16.17 6.84 3.99
N LEU A 136 14.90 6.56 4.35
CA LEU A 136 14.56 6.08 5.69
C LEU A 136 15.14 4.68 5.95
N ILE A 137 15.04 3.80 4.97
CA ILE A 137 15.56 2.42 5.09
C ILE A 137 17.10 2.43 5.11
N GLU A 138 17.73 3.26 4.28
CA GLU A 138 19.18 3.46 4.31
C GLU A 138 19.65 3.96 5.69
N ALA A 139 18.96 4.95 6.23
CA ALA A 139 19.27 5.48 7.57
C ALA A 139 19.04 4.45 8.70
N ALA A 140 18.10 3.51 8.52
CA ALA A 140 17.86 2.42 9.46
C ALA A 140 18.91 1.31 9.37
N GLY A 141 19.64 1.24 8.26
CA GLY A 141 20.74 0.31 8.03
C GLY A 141 20.31 -1.09 7.54
N GLU A 142 21.31 -1.90 7.22
CA GLU A 142 21.10 -3.23 6.62
C GLU A 142 20.25 -4.19 7.47
N ALA A 143 20.25 -4.03 8.79
CA ALA A 143 19.44 -4.86 9.68
C ALA A 143 17.94 -4.76 9.35
N CYS A 144 17.51 -3.62 8.85
CA CYS A 144 16.14 -3.35 8.46
C CYS A 144 15.71 -4.24 7.27
N ILE A 145 16.50 -4.26 6.22
CA ILE A 145 16.26 -5.13 5.04
C ILE A 145 16.45 -6.60 5.39
N ASN A 146 17.47 -6.93 6.18
CA ASN A 146 17.72 -8.32 6.60
C ASN A 146 16.58 -8.91 7.42
N ALA A 147 15.81 -8.08 8.12
CA ALA A 147 14.61 -8.53 8.82
C ALA A 147 13.54 -9.10 7.86
N CYS A 148 13.44 -8.54 6.65
CA CYS A 148 12.49 -8.93 5.61
C CYS A 148 13.08 -9.89 4.57
N THR A 149 14.31 -10.38 4.78
CA THR A 149 15.04 -11.20 3.80
C THR A 149 15.18 -12.65 4.28
N TYR A 150 14.84 -13.59 3.42
CA TYR A 150 15.06 -15.02 3.61
C TYR A 150 15.76 -15.62 2.38
N ASN A 151 16.82 -16.40 2.61
CA ASN A 151 17.62 -17.02 1.55
C ASN A 151 18.10 -16.05 0.45
N GLY A 152 18.36 -14.79 0.83
CA GLY A 152 18.80 -13.76 -0.10
C GLY A 152 17.69 -13.07 -0.90
N VAL A 153 16.42 -13.41 -0.67
CA VAL A 153 15.25 -12.80 -1.32
C VAL A 153 14.54 -11.90 -0.31
N GLN A 154 14.20 -10.68 -0.71
CA GLN A 154 13.44 -9.72 0.09
C GLN A 154 11.94 -9.97 -0.12
N TYR A 155 11.25 -10.44 0.91
CA TYR A 155 9.81 -10.74 0.87
C TYR A 155 8.93 -9.65 1.48
N GLY A 156 9.49 -8.54 1.89
CA GLY A 156 8.70 -7.48 2.50
C GLY A 156 9.39 -6.13 2.46
N ILE A 157 8.61 -5.11 2.81
CA ILE A 157 9.11 -3.75 2.98
C ILE A 157 9.11 -3.46 4.48
N PRO A 158 10.26 -3.11 5.08
CA PRO A 158 10.33 -2.87 6.51
C PRO A 158 9.55 -1.63 6.91
N TYR A 159 8.82 -1.73 8.01
CA TYR A 159 8.21 -0.58 8.65
C TYR A 159 9.22 0.08 9.59
N VAL A 160 9.54 1.34 9.32
CA VAL A 160 10.49 2.12 10.13
C VAL A 160 9.72 3.13 10.95
N ASP A 161 9.68 2.94 12.28
CA ASP A 161 9.09 3.90 13.20
C ASP A 161 10.19 4.84 13.77
N ARG A 162 9.86 6.13 13.90
CA ARG A 162 10.77 7.15 14.46
C ARG A 162 11.17 6.90 15.92
N LEU A 163 10.48 6.02 16.63
CA LEU A 163 10.73 5.68 18.03
C LEU A 163 11.64 4.48 18.22
N LEU A 164 12.44 4.07 17.21
CA LEU A 164 13.44 2.99 17.28
C LEU A 164 12.86 1.59 17.56
N ILE A 165 11.57 1.37 17.36
CA ILE A 165 10.97 0.04 17.44
C ILE A 165 10.69 -0.42 16.01
N PHE A 166 11.49 -1.36 15.52
CA PHE A 166 11.27 -2.00 14.24
C PHE A 166 9.98 -2.83 14.28
N ARG A 167 8.93 -2.35 13.62
CA ARG A 167 7.78 -3.15 13.25
C ARG A 167 7.86 -3.42 11.75
N GLU A 168 7.84 -4.67 11.40
CA GLU A 168 7.93 -5.10 10.02
C GLU A 168 6.55 -4.95 9.36
N LEU A 169 6.46 -4.08 8.36
CA LEU A 169 5.31 -4.03 7.46
C LEU A 169 5.67 -4.85 6.22
N ILE A 170 4.90 -5.88 5.95
CA ILE A 170 5.13 -6.75 4.80
C ILE A 170 3.91 -6.69 3.90
N CYS A 171 4.15 -6.30 2.64
CA CYS A 171 3.18 -6.42 1.57
C CYS A 171 3.29 -7.82 0.97
N SER A 172 2.22 -8.60 1.02
CA SER A 172 2.07 -9.77 0.18
C SER A 172 1.29 -9.34 -1.06
N MET A 173 1.90 -9.38 -2.23
CA MET A 173 1.17 -9.25 -3.49
C MET A 173 1.00 -10.66 -4.04
N ILE A 174 -0.24 -11.11 -4.14
CA ILE A 174 -0.56 -12.36 -4.81
C ILE A 174 -0.46 -12.08 -6.31
N PRO A 175 0.33 -12.84 -7.10
CA PRO A 175 0.33 -12.69 -8.54
C PRO A 175 -1.07 -13.04 -9.06
N GLU A 176 -1.66 -12.14 -9.84
CA GLU A 176 -2.87 -12.46 -10.61
C GLU A 176 -2.54 -13.60 -11.59
N ASN A 177 -3.27 -14.71 -11.49
CA ASN A 177 -3.27 -15.80 -12.46
C ASN A 177 -4.15 -15.45 -13.66
#